data_508b9b10d3650652d784af0e1aaef3a9
#
_entry.id   508b9b10d3650652d784af0e1aaef3a9
#
_cell.length_a   1.000
_cell.length_b   1.000
_cell.length_c   1.000
_cell.angle_alpha   90.00
_cell.angle_beta   90.00
_cell.angle_gamma   90.00
#
_symmetry.space_group_name_H-M   'P 1'
#
loop_
_entity.id
_entity.type
_entity.pdbx_description
1 polymer ?
#
loop_
_entity_poly.entity_id
_entity_poly.type
_entity_poly.pdbx_seq_one_letter_code
_entity_poly.pdbx_strand_id
1 'polypeptide(L)'
;EIMHHVAVKLQQYHAHHIVLDPVMISTSGHRLMDKDAEQTLQKELFPLAEIITPNIPEAEALTGLQITNADSMEEAAHKLYESFHISVLLKGGHRINDANDLLYTNGHGIWLHGERINNPNTHGTGCTLSSAIASNLARGFSLEDSVRRSKQYLTDALKTQLDLGHGSGPLDHTLGKTQ
;
A
#
# COMPACT_ATOMS: atom_id res chain seq x y z
N GLU A 1 1.15 -21.08 7.41
CA GLU A 1 -0.07 -21.89 7.20
C GLU A 1 -1.25 -21.05 6.67
N ILE A 2 -1.66 -19.96 7.34
CA ILE A 2 -2.80 -19.14 6.92
C ILE A 2 -2.61 -18.56 5.50
N MET A 3 -1.46 -17.97 5.19
CA MET A 3 -1.17 -17.38 3.87
C MET A 3 -1.28 -18.42 2.74
N HIS A 4 -0.79 -19.63 2.97
CA HIS A 4 -0.94 -20.74 2.02
C HIS A 4 -2.41 -21.05 1.73
N HIS A 5 -3.25 -21.15 2.76
CA HIS A 5 -4.68 -21.40 2.57
C HIS A 5 -5.38 -20.23 1.86
N VAL A 6 -4.98 -18.99 2.14
CA VAL A 6 -5.47 -17.82 1.40
C VAL A 6 -5.10 -17.90 -0.07
N ALA A 7 -3.82 -18.21 -0.39
CA ALA A 7 -3.36 -18.35 -1.77
C ALA A 7 -4.14 -19.45 -2.51
N VAL A 8 -4.31 -20.63 -1.91
CA VAL A 8 -5.10 -21.72 -2.47
C VAL A 8 -6.54 -21.29 -2.76
N LYS A 9 -7.16 -20.53 -1.85
CA LYS A 9 -8.54 -20.08 -2.05
C LYS A 9 -8.66 -19.02 -3.12
N LEU A 10 -7.74 -18.06 -3.17
CA LEU A 10 -7.71 -17.05 -4.23
C LEU A 10 -7.57 -17.70 -5.62
N GLN A 11 -6.70 -18.70 -5.75
CA GLN A 11 -6.57 -19.49 -6.98
C GLN A 11 -7.83 -20.30 -7.29
N GLN A 12 -8.38 -21.00 -6.31
CA GLN A 12 -9.58 -21.84 -6.48
C GLN A 12 -10.77 -21.05 -6.99
N TYR A 13 -10.93 -19.81 -6.52
CA TYR A 13 -12.04 -18.93 -6.91
C TYR A 13 -11.68 -17.99 -8.06
N HIS A 14 -10.50 -18.12 -8.67
CA HIS A 14 -10.04 -17.25 -9.75
C HIS A 14 -10.21 -15.77 -9.38
N ALA A 15 -9.80 -15.41 -8.16
CA ALA A 15 -9.96 -14.05 -7.67
C ALA A 15 -9.16 -13.06 -8.54
N HIS A 16 -9.77 -11.94 -8.88
CA HIS A 16 -9.19 -10.85 -9.65
C HIS A 16 -9.04 -9.60 -8.78
N HIS A 17 -8.25 -8.62 -9.26
CA HIS A 17 -8.05 -7.33 -8.59
C HIS A 17 -7.53 -7.46 -7.17
N ILE A 18 -6.57 -8.37 -6.98
CA ILE A 18 -5.96 -8.61 -5.67
C ILE A 18 -4.98 -7.48 -5.38
N VAL A 19 -5.28 -6.69 -4.38
CA VAL A 19 -4.40 -5.66 -3.82
C VAL A 19 -3.81 -6.19 -2.52
N LEU A 20 -2.48 -6.27 -2.44
CA LEU A 20 -1.81 -6.85 -1.30
C LEU A 20 -0.97 -5.79 -0.57
N ASP A 21 -1.35 -5.48 0.67
CA ASP A 21 -0.56 -4.63 1.57
C ASP A 21 0.38 -5.52 2.40
N PRO A 22 1.71 -5.50 2.15
CA PRO A 22 2.65 -6.40 2.79
C PRO A 22 3.03 -5.88 4.19
N VAL A 23 2.08 -5.92 5.13
CA VAL A 23 2.27 -5.42 6.50
C VAL A 23 3.29 -6.31 7.22
N MET A 24 4.57 -5.96 7.13
CA MET A 24 5.70 -6.70 7.70
C MET A 24 6.32 -6.02 8.91
N ILE A 25 6.18 -4.70 8.99
CA ILE A 25 6.79 -3.86 10.01
C ILE A 25 5.73 -2.93 10.60
N SER A 26 5.61 -2.92 11.94
CA SER A 26 4.70 -2.00 12.63
C SER A 26 5.17 -0.54 12.49
N THR A 27 4.28 0.41 12.73
CA THR A 27 4.62 1.84 12.81
C THR A 27 5.68 2.16 13.87
N SER A 28 5.82 1.31 14.87
CA SER A 28 6.86 1.38 15.92
C SER A 28 8.18 0.70 15.53
N GLY A 29 8.30 0.17 14.29
CA GLY A 29 9.52 -0.46 13.79
C GLY A 29 9.70 -1.93 14.18
N HIS A 30 8.73 -2.55 14.85
CA HIS A 30 8.81 -3.97 15.20
C HIS A 30 8.43 -4.85 14.01
N ARG A 31 9.19 -5.93 13.81
CA ARG A 31 8.86 -6.96 12.84
C ARG A 31 7.59 -7.69 13.25
N LEU A 32 6.61 -7.75 12.37
CA LEU A 32 5.32 -8.43 12.56
C LEU A 32 5.30 -9.82 11.93
N MET A 33 6.23 -10.10 11.02
CA MET A 33 6.38 -11.39 10.35
C MET A 33 7.75 -11.99 10.64
N ASP A 34 7.81 -13.31 10.79
CA ASP A 34 9.05 -14.06 10.74
C ASP A 34 9.50 -14.27 9.28
N LYS A 35 10.74 -14.78 9.11
CA LYS A 35 11.32 -14.97 7.77
C LYS A 35 10.56 -15.99 6.92
N ASP A 36 10.00 -17.02 7.54
CA ASP A 36 9.27 -18.07 6.82
C ASP A 36 7.93 -17.54 6.33
N ALA A 37 7.27 -16.69 7.12
CA ALA A 37 6.07 -15.99 6.70
C ALA A 37 6.34 -14.99 5.56
N GLU A 38 7.44 -14.26 5.62
CA GLU A 38 7.87 -13.36 4.52
C GLU A 38 8.12 -14.13 3.22
N GLN A 39 8.79 -15.27 3.30
CA GLN A 39 9.04 -16.11 2.13
C GLN A 39 7.73 -16.68 1.55
N THR A 40 6.81 -17.08 2.41
CA THR A 40 5.48 -17.57 1.99
C THR A 40 4.70 -16.45 1.30
N LEU A 41 4.71 -15.24 1.86
CA LEU A 41 4.09 -14.05 1.26
C LEU A 41 4.62 -13.81 -0.16
N GLN A 42 5.96 -13.78 -0.31
CA GLN A 42 6.60 -13.51 -1.61
C GLN A 42 6.38 -14.63 -2.63
N LYS A 43 6.40 -15.89 -2.20
CA LYS A 43 6.30 -17.03 -3.12
C LYS A 43 4.86 -17.39 -3.51
N GLU A 44 3.90 -17.20 -2.61
CA GLU A 44 2.55 -17.72 -2.80
C GLU A 44 1.50 -16.63 -3.02
N LEU A 45 1.66 -15.44 -2.43
CA LEU A 45 0.67 -14.37 -2.53
C LEU A 45 1.07 -13.27 -3.53
N PHE A 46 2.34 -12.88 -3.60
CA PHE A 46 2.77 -11.87 -4.57
C PHE A 46 2.42 -12.24 -6.01
N PRO A 47 2.63 -13.48 -6.48
CA PRO A 47 2.29 -13.86 -7.86
C PRO A 47 0.79 -13.80 -8.18
N LEU A 48 -0.07 -13.69 -7.18
CA LEU A 48 -1.51 -13.57 -7.34
C LEU A 48 -1.99 -12.12 -7.32
N ALA A 49 -1.14 -11.20 -6.84
CA ALA A 49 -1.50 -9.80 -6.69
C ALA A 49 -1.40 -9.04 -8.03
N GLU A 50 -2.34 -8.14 -8.28
CA GLU A 50 -2.25 -7.16 -9.34
C GLU A 50 -1.31 -6.01 -8.94
N ILE A 51 -1.30 -5.68 -7.66
CA ILE A 51 -0.46 -4.63 -7.09
C ILE A 51 -0.12 -4.95 -5.63
N ILE A 52 1.12 -4.63 -5.23
CA ILE A 52 1.54 -4.57 -3.83
C ILE A 52 1.72 -3.12 -3.39
N THR A 53 1.49 -2.84 -2.10
CA THR A 53 1.52 -1.46 -1.57
C THR A 53 2.51 -1.29 -0.40
N PRO A 54 3.82 -1.59 -0.58
CA PRO A 54 4.79 -1.47 0.49
C PRO A 54 5.03 0.00 0.89
N ASN A 55 5.28 0.23 2.17
CA ASN A 55 5.90 1.47 2.64
C ASN A 55 7.44 1.40 2.49
N ILE A 56 8.16 2.51 2.75
CA ILE A 56 9.62 2.56 2.62
C ILE A 56 10.32 1.47 3.45
N PRO A 57 10.04 1.28 4.77
CA PRO A 57 10.66 0.21 5.54
C PRO A 57 10.39 -1.20 4.99
N GLU A 58 9.19 -1.46 4.48
CA GLU A 58 8.81 -2.73 3.86
C GLU A 58 9.54 -2.94 2.53
N ALA A 59 9.64 -1.91 1.69
CA ALA A 59 10.40 -1.96 0.46
C ALA A 59 11.90 -2.18 0.70
N GLU A 60 12.48 -1.51 1.71
CA GLU A 60 13.86 -1.76 2.15
C GLU A 60 14.07 -3.23 2.59
N ALA A 61 13.14 -3.79 3.35
CA ALA A 61 13.21 -5.18 3.79
C ALA A 61 13.10 -6.16 2.61
N LEU A 62 12.22 -5.90 1.65
CA LEU A 62 12.01 -6.74 0.47
C LEU A 62 13.15 -6.66 -0.54
N THR A 63 13.78 -5.49 -0.69
CA THR A 63 14.81 -5.25 -1.71
C THR A 63 16.23 -5.36 -1.18
N GLY A 64 16.44 -5.15 0.12
CA GLY A 64 17.75 -4.99 0.72
C GLY A 64 18.42 -3.64 0.39
N LEU A 65 17.73 -2.71 -0.26
CA LEU A 65 18.22 -1.37 -0.60
C LEU A 65 17.88 -0.40 0.53
N GLN A 66 18.69 0.68 0.66
CA GLN A 66 18.33 1.82 1.50
C GLN A 66 17.64 2.89 0.66
N ILE A 67 16.49 3.37 1.11
CA ILE A 67 15.68 4.36 0.40
C ILE A 67 15.79 5.70 1.12
N THR A 68 16.54 6.64 0.55
CA THR A 68 16.84 7.93 1.16
C THR A 68 16.38 9.14 0.32
N ASN A 69 16.08 8.93 -0.95
CA ASN A 69 15.68 9.96 -1.91
C ASN A 69 14.79 9.36 -3.02
N ALA A 70 14.38 10.21 -3.97
CA ALA A 70 13.52 9.81 -5.08
C ALA A 70 14.18 8.73 -5.97
N ASP A 71 15.46 8.88 -6.29
CA ASP A 71 16.17 7.94 -7.17
C ASP A 71 16.24 6.54 -6.56
N SER A 72 16.58 6.45 -5.26
CA SER A 72 16.59 5.17 -4.54
C SER A 72 15.19 4.56 -4.35
N MET A 73 14.15 5.41 -4.32
CA MET A 73 12.76 4.97 -4.28
C MET A 73 12.34 4.38 -5.63
N GLU A 74 12.75 4.98 -6.75
CA GLU A 74 12.53 4.43 -8.10
C GLU A 74 13.30 3.12 -8.31
N GLU A 75 14.56 3.06 -7.88
CA GLU A 75 15.36 1.84 -7.95
C GLU A 75 14.71 0.68 -7.18
N ALA A 76 14.22 0.95 -5.97
CA ALA A 76 13.54 -0.06 -5.16
C ALA A 76 12.23 -0.52 -5.79
N ALA A 77 11.40 0.40 -6.30
CA ALA A 77 10.15 0.07 -6.97
C ALA A 77 10.39 -0.73 -8.26
N HIS A 78 11.37 -0.33 -9.06
CA HIS A 78 11.80 -1.08 -10.25
C HIS A 78 12.27 -2.49 -9.89
N LYS A 79 13.13 -2.63 -8.86
CA LYS A 79 13.62 -3.93 -8.41
C LYS A 79 12.49 -4.86 -7.97
N LEU A 80 11.49 -4.35 -7.23
CA LEU A 80 10.30 -5.12 -6.84
C LEU A 80 9.50 -5.55 -8.07
N TYR A 81 9.25 -4.62 -9.00
CA TYR A 81 8.53 -4.91 -10.24
C TYR A 81 9.21 -6.01 -11.06
N GLU A 82 10.53 -5.92 -11.27
CA GLU A 82 11.29 -6.93 -12.02
C GLU A 82 11.36 -8.29 -11.30
N SER A 83 11.44 -8.28 -9.96
CA SER A 83 11.54 -9.51 -9.18
C SER A 83 10.25 -10.31 -9.14
N PHE A 84 9.10 -9.64 -9.15
CA PHE A 84 7.80 -10.28 -8.94
C PHE A 84 6.84 -10.14 -10.12
N HIS A 85 7.16 -9.32 -11.12
CA HIS A 85 6.32 -9.01 -12.29
C HIS A 85 4.91 -8.52 -11.92
N ILE A 86 4.81 -7.71 -10.87
CA ILE A 86 3.58 -7.13 -10.35
C ILE A 86 3.74 -5.61 -10.20
N SER A 87 2.64 -4.87 -10.31
CA SER A 87 2.69 -3.42 -10.06
C SER A 87 3.01 -3.13 -8.59
N VAL A 88 3.70 -2.02 -8.34
CA VAL A 88 4.15 -1.62 -7.01
C VAL A 88 3.70 -0.19 -6.73
N LEU A 89 2.93 0.02 -5.67
CA LEU A 89 2.71 1.34 -5.10
C LEU A 89 3.61 1.50 -3.88
N LEU A 90 4.79 2.09 -4.07
CA LEU A 90 5.71 2.39 -2.98
C LEU A 90 5.25 3.66 -2.28
N LYS A 91 4.79 3.51 -1.01
CA LYS A 91 4.23 4.60 -0.21
C LYS A 91 5.35 5.43 0.40
N GLY A 92 5.35 6.73 0.13
CA GLY A 92 6.23 7.71 0.77
C GLY A 92 5.76 8.16 2.15
N GLY A 93 6.24 9.30 2.62
CA GLY A 93 5.72 9.97 3.82
C GLY A 93 6.34 9.57 5.15
N HIS A 94 7.19 8.55 5.24
CA HIS A 94 7.80 8.14 6.52
C HIS A 94 9.17 8.76 6.79
N ARG A 95 9.97 9.07 5.77
CA ARG A 95 11.35 9.58 5.92
C ARG A 95 11.71 10.74 5.01
N ILE A 96 11.00 10.91 3.90
CA ILE A 96 11.18 12.00 2.95
C ILE A 96 10.16 13.07 3.33
N ASN A 97 10.54 14.35 3.31
CA ASN A 97 9.72 15.47 3.79
C ASN A 97 8.41 15.71 3.01
N ASP A 98 8.06 14.83 2.09
CA ASP A 98 6.85 14.89 1.28
C ASP A 98 6.02 13.59 1.40
N ALA A 99 4.74 13.66 1.07
CA ALA A 99 3.81 12.53 1.06
C ALA A 99 3.65 11.96 -0.36
N ASN A 100 4.73 12.01 -1.17
CA ASN A 100 4.71 11.49 -2.52
C ASN A 100 4.82 9.97 -2.51
N ASP A 101 3.96 9.31 -3.28
CA ASP A 101 4.02 7.88 -3.54
C ASP A 101 4.47 7.64 -4.98
N LEU A 102 5.07 6.49 -5.23
CA LEU A 102 5.50 6.06 -6.56
C LEU A 102 4.73 4.81 -6.98
N LEU A 103 3.90 4.94 -8.00
CA LEU A 103 3.32 3.79 -8.69
C LEU A 103 4.27 3.35 -9.81
N TYR A 104 4.82 2.14 -9.69
CA TYR A 104 5.62 1.52 -10.74
C TYR A 104 4.81 0.42 -11.43
N THR A 105 4.53 0.60 -12.71
CA THR A 105 3.70 -0.31 -13.50
C THR A 105 4.09 -0.22 -14.98
N ASN A 106 3.92 -1.30 -15.75
CA ASN A 106 4.25 -1.34 -17.18
C ASN A 106 5.67 -0.87 -17.50
N GLY A 107 6.63 -1.12 -16.61
CA GLY A 107 8.03 -0.77 -16.78
C GLY A 107 8.38 0.71 -16.57
N HIS A 108 7.49 1.53 -16.02
CA HIS A 108 7.77 2.94 -15.73
C HIS A 108 7.16 3.40 -14.39
N GLY A 109 7.77 4.42 -13.80
CA GLY A 109 7.33 5.05 -12.57
C GLY A 109 6.40 6.24 -12.82
N ILE A 110 5.34 6.33 -12.03
CA ILE A 110 4.38 7.44 -12.02
C ILE A 110 4.36 8.03 -10.62
N TRP A 111 4.87 9.24 -10.46
CA TRP A 111 4.83 9.95 -9.19
C TRP A 111 3.44 10.49 -8.88
N LEU A 112 2.98 10.21 -7.68
CA LEU A 112 1.72 10.66 -7.14
C LEU A 112 2.00 11.65 -6.02
N HIS A 113 1.95 12.92 -6.34
CA HIS A 113 2.18 13.99 -5.36
C HIS A 113 1.10 13.99 -4.29
N GLY A 114 1.53 14.15 -3.04
CA GLY A 114 0.66 14.21 -1.88
C GLY A 114 1.04 15.35 -0.94
N GLU A 115 0.04 15.97 -0.35
CA GLU A 115 0.21 16.93 0.73
C GLU A 115 0.34 16.17 2.04
N ARG A 116 1.33 16.52 2.87
CA ARG A 116 1.43 15.98 4.22
C ARG A 116 0.38 16.63 5.11
N ILE A 117 -0.61 15.84 5.51
CA ILE A 117 -1.66 16.31 6.42
C ILE A 117 -1.21 16.04 7.84
N ASN A 118 -1.18 17.10 8.65
CA ASN A 118 -0.90 16.97 10.07
C ASN A 118 -2.15 16.46 10.80
N ASN A 119 -2.28 15.13 10.87
CA ASN A 119 -3.36 14.45 11.58
C ASN A 119 -2.73 13.39 12.50
N PRO A 120 -3.03 13.40 13.82
CA PRO A 120 -2.55 12.38 14.75
C PRO A 120 -3.15 10.99 14.46
N ASN A 121 -4.29 10.95 13.76
CA ASN A 121 -5.04 9.74 13.45
C ASN A 121 -4.52 9.10 12.16
N THR A 122 -3.34 8.51 12.22
CA THR A 122 -2.70 7.85 11.06
C THR A 122 -2.88 6.33 11.05
N HIS A 123 -3.51 5.78 12.10
CA HIS A 123 -3.76 4.33 12.15
C HIS A 123 -4.78 3.92 11.09
N GLY A 124 -4.48 2.85 10.36
CA GLY A 124 -5.37 2.33 9.31
C GLY A 124 -5.26 3.02 7.95
N THR A 125 -4.38 4.00 7.77
CA THR A 125 -4.20 4.68 6.48
C THR A 125 -3.77 3.73 5.37
N GLY A 126 -2.84 2.81 5.63
CA GLY A 126 -2.41 1.78 4.67
C GLY A 126 -3.57 0.85 4.28
N CYS A 127 -4.26 0.30 5.29
CA CYS A 127 -5.42 -0.57 5.07
C CYS A 127 -6.56 0.14 4.31
N THR A 128 -6.79 1.42 4.60
CA THR A 128 -7.77 2.24 3.87
C THR A 128 -7.36 2.42 2.42
N LEU A 129 -6.10 2.74 2.15
CA LEU A 129 -5.59 2.93 0.80
C LEU A 129 -5.73 1.65 -0.03
N SER A 130 -5.24 0.52 0.47
CA SER A 130 -5.29 -0.77 -0.24
C SER A 130 -6.74 -1.23 -0.49
N SER A 131 -7.63 -1.06 0.49
CA SER A 131 -9.06 -1.38 0.34
C SER A 131 -9.76 -0.48 -0.68
N ALA A 132 -9.42 0.82 -0.71
CA ALA A 132 -9.97 1.76 -1.68
C ALA A 132 -9.47 1.45 -3.10
N ILE A 133 -8.20 1.05 -3.27
CA ILE A 133 -7.67 0.61 -4.58
C ILE A 133 -8.44 -0.62 -5.06
N ALA A 134 -8.59 -1.65 -4.22
CA ALA A 134 -9.35 -2.85 -4.57
C ALA A 134 -10.79 -2.52 -4.96
N SER A 135 -11.45 -1.62 -4.22
CA SER A 135 -12.81 -1.18 -4.52
C SER A 135 -12.93 -0.45 -5.86
N ASN A 136 -11.95 0.39 -6.21
CA ASN A 136 -11.94 1.10 -7.49
C ASN A 136 -11.65 0.15 -8.66
N LEU A 137 -10.72 -0.79 -8.52
CA LEU A 137 -10.46 -1.85 -9.51
C LEU A 137 -11.71 -2.69 -9.75
N ALA A 138 -12.42 -3.12 -8.70
CA ALA A 138 -13.66 -3.86 -8.79
C ALA A 138 -14.80 -3.07 -9.49
N ARG A 139 -14.71 -1.74 -9.53
CA ARG A 139 -15.64 -0.86 -10.27
C ARG A 139 -15.22 -0.65 -11.72
N GLY A 140 -14.13 -1.28 -12.18
CA GLY A 140 -13.65 -1.23 -13.56
C GLY A 140 -12.77 -0.03 -13.89
N PHE A 141 -12.25 0.71 -12.92
CA PHE A 141 -11.25 1.76 -13.17
C PHE A 141 -9.90 1.14 -13.51
N SER A 142 -9.10 1.84 -14.32
CA SER A 142 -7.70 1.46 -14.55
C SER A 142 -6.90 1.43 -13.24
N LEU A 143 -5.77 0.73 -13.21
CA LEU A 143 -4.92 0.67 -12.02
C LEU A 143 -4.46 2.08 -11.58
N GLU A 144 -4.01 2.90 -12.53
CA GLU A 144 -3.58 4.26 -12.23
C GLU A 144 -4.73 5.12 -11.68
N ASP A 145 -5.91 5.09 -12.31
CA ASP A 145 -7.08 5.83 -11.81
C ASP A 145 -7.52 5.32 -10.44
N SER A 146 -7.47 4.00 -10.22
CA SER A 146 -7.80 3.40 -8.92
C SER A 146 -6.89 3.90 -7.82
N VAL A 147 -5.57 3.97 -8.07
CA VAL A 147 -4.60 4.49 -7.12
C VAL A 147 -4.82 5.99 -6.88
N ARG A 148 -4.97 6.80 -7.93
CA ARG A 148 -5.20 8.26 -7.80
C ARG A 148 -6.47 8.57 -7.00
N ARG A 149 -7.58 7.91 -7.30
CA ARG A 149 -8.86 8.06 -6.58
C ARG A 149 -8.74 7.64 -5.13
N SER A 150 -8.02 6.57 -4.85
CA SER A 150 -7.83 6.07 -3.49
C SER A 150 -6.94 6.98 -2.66
N LYS A 151 -5.90 7.55 -3.27
CA LYS A 151 -5.06 8.56 -2.61
C LYS A 151 -5.84 9.84 -2.30
N GLN A 152 -6.70 10.29 -3.22
CA GLN A 152 -7.57 11.44 -2.97
C GLN A 152 -8.56 11.16 -1.83
N TYR A 153 -9.23 10.00 -1.85
CA TYR A 153 -10.14 9.58 -0.78
C TYR A 153 -9.45 9.56 0.59
N LEU A 154 -8.25 8.97 0.67
CA LEU A 154 -7.47 8.94 1.91
C LEU A 154 -7.09 10.37 2.37
N THR A 155 -6.68 11.23 1.45
CA THR A 155 -6.36 12.63 1.72
C THR A 155 -7.56 13.37 2.32
N ASP A 156 -8.73 13.19 1.72
CA ASP A 156 -9.97 13.81 2.19
C ASP A 156 -10.37 13.29 3.58
N ALA A 157 -10.26 11.97 3.80
CA ALA A 157 -10.50 11.35 5.11
C ALA A 157 -9.55 11.86 6.20
N LEU A 158 -8.30 12.12 5.87
CA LEU A 158 -7.32 12.70 6.79
C LEU A 158 -7.62 14.19 7.08
N LYS A 159 -8.14 14.94 6.12
CA LYS A 159 -8.48 16.37 6.28
C LYS A 159 -9.65 16.62 7.21
N THR A 160 -10.53 15.65 7.43
CA THR A 160 -11.66 15.82 8.36
C THR A 160 -11.22 15.95 9.82
N GLN A 161 -10.05 15.42 10.17
CA GLN A 161 -9.50 15.46 11.54
C GLN A 161 -10.51 15.00 12.59
N LEU A 162 -11.19 13.89 12.32
CA LEU A 162 -12.21 13.34 13.22
C LEU A 162 -11.62 13.08 14.61
N ASP A 163 -12.11 13.80 15.62
CA ASP A 163 -11.62 13.71 17.00
C ASP A 163 -12.53 12.81 17.83
N LEU A 164 -12.21 11.51 17.84
CA LEU A 164 -12.93 10.50 18.62
C LEU A 164 -12.00 9.73 19.54
N GLY A 165 -12.28 9.76 20.84
CA GLY A 165 -11.50 9.02 21.83
C GLY A 165 -10.26 9.75 22.31
N HIS A 166 -9.34 9.01 22.98
CA HIS A 166 -8.14 9.57 23.64
C HIS A 166 -6.81 8.98 23.12
N GLY A 167 -6.82 8.35 21.96
CA GLY A 167 -5.65 7.76 21.30
C GLY A 167 -5.58 8.12 19.83
N SER A 168 -4.94 7.27 19.03
CA SER A 168 -5.05 7.39 17.56
C SER A 168 -6.48 7.09 17.14
N GLY A 169 -7.23 8.13 16.77
CA GLY A 169 -8.62 8.04 16.34
C GLY A 169 -8.77 7.39 14.96
N PRO A 170 -10.01 7.04 14.58
CA PRO A 170 -10.30 6.48 13.27
C PRO A 170 -10.23 7.55 12.17
N LEU A 171 -10.07 7.09 10.93
CA LEU A 171 -10.33 7.92 9.75
C LEU A 171 -11.85 8.10 9.56
N ASP A 172 -12.26 9.24 9.02
CA ASP A 172 -13.65 9.46 8.66
C ASP A 172 -13.99 8.78 7.33
N HIS A 173 -14.75 7.70 7.40
CA HIS A 173 -15.23 6.95 6.23
C HIS A 173 -16.63 7.36 5.78
N THR A 174 -17.21 8.43 6.35
CA THR A 174 -18.54 8.92 5.98
C THR A 174 -18.53 9.94 4.83
N LEU A 175 -17.35 10.28 4.31
CA LEU A 175 -17.15 11.21 3.21
C LEU A 175 -18.02 10.85 1.99
N GLY A 176 -18.73 11.84 1.45
CA GLY A 176 -19.59 11.68 0.26
C GLY A 176 -20.98 11.08 0.53
N LYS A 177 -21.33 10.79 1.76
CA LYS A 177 -22.73 10.56 2.14
C LYS A 177 -23.38 11.92 2.43
N THR A 178 -23.78 12.64 1.39
CA THR A 178 -24.81 13.67 1.53
C THR A 178 -26.07 12.98 2.04
N GLN A 179 -26.55 13.42 3.20
CA GLN A 179 -27.84 13.05 3.77
C GLN A 179 -28.98 13.40 2.82
#